data_69ce9044e96d0a4e8e332f71065139ed
#
_entry.id   69ce9044e96d0a4e8e332f71065139ed
#
_cell.length_a   1.000
_cell.length_b   1.000
_cell.length_c   1.000
_cell.angle_alpha   90.00
_cell.angle_beta   90.00
_cell.angle_gamma   90.00
#
_symmetry.space_group_name_H-M   'P 1'
#
loop_
_entity.id
_entity.type
_entity.pdbx_description
1 polymer ?
#
loop_
_entity_poly.entity_id
_entity_poly.type
_entity_poly.pdbx_seq_one_letter_code
_entity_poly.pdbx_strand_id
1 'polypeptide(L)'
;GMVMKLSKYIACICEGAAEQAIIERLLDANKLIYTYDDMIEGEVNRCRSAKKFEERYLGKGFDEKITVLRILDSRREKFKLSKAYAPKIDVINVITAPEIEMLIILNEGKYTEYKKSNKKPSEFCKTELKYKNVKSTEFLKEYFADASVLVSAIIEYKRVSNIRNGECTLADLLR
;
A
#
# COMPACT_ATOMS: atom_id res chain seq x y z
N GLY A 1 -9.89 8.78 14.76
CA GLY A 1 -9.67 7.74 13.79
C GLY A 1 -9.74 6.35 14.43
N MET A 2 -10.01 5.36 13.62
CA MET A 2 -9.98 3.97 14.09
C MET A 2 -8.56 3.56 14.43
N VAL A 3 -8.36 3.01 15.63
CA VAL A 3 -7.10 2.36 15.99
C VAL A 3 -7.11 0.99 15.31
N MET A 4 -6.22 0.80 14.35
CA MET A 4 -6.09 -0.46 13.64
C MET A 4 -5.38 -1.48 14.52
N LYS A 5 -6.01 -2.63 14.74
CA LYS A 5 -5.39 -3.74 15.46
C LYS A 5 -4.77 -4.71 14.47
N LEU A 6 -3.47 -4.87 14.55
CA LEU A 6 -2.73 -5.82 13.74
C LEU A 6 -2.38 -7.05 14.57
N SER A 7 -2.36 -8.21 13.94
CA SER A 7 -1.86 -9.44 14.55
C SER A 7 -0.35 -9.38 14.75
N LYS A 8 0.19 -10.30 15.53
CA LYS A 8 1.63 -10.40 15.79
C LYS A 8 2.45 -10.52 14.51
N TYR A 9 1.94 -11.27 13.53
CA TYR A 9 2.60 -11.47 12.24
C TYR A 9 1.86 -10.76 11.14
N ILE A 10 2.59 -10.05 10.30
CA ILE A 10 2.05 -9.23 9.21
C ILE A 10 2.62 -9.72 7.88
N ALA A 11 1.74 -9.94 6.92
CA ALA A 11 2.12 -10.14 5.54
C ALA A 11 1.70 -8.89 4.77
N CYS A 12 2.67 -8.07 4.38
CA CYS A 12 2.40 -6.87 3.58
C CYS A 12 2.57 -7.21 2.11
N ILE A 13 1.45 -7.22 1.38
CA ILE A 13 1.43 -7.62 -0.03
C ILE A 13 1.17 -6.39 -0.89
N CYS A 14 2.10 -6.10 -1.80
CA CYS A 14 1.98 -4.98 -2.74
C CYS A 14 1.70 -5.52 -4.15
N GLU A 15 0.83 -4.83 -4.90
CA GLU A 15 0.52 -5.20 -6.28
C GLU A 15 1.72 -4.97 -7.20
N GLY A 16 2.43 -3.88 -7.02
CA GLY A 16 3.50 -3.49 -7.93
C GLY A 16 4.73 -2.94 -7.24
N ALA A 17 5.75 -2.66 -8.06
CA ALA A 17 7.01 -2.13 -7.57
C ALA A 17 6.89 -0.73 -6.97
N ALA A 18 5.95 0.08 -7.48
CA ALA A 18 5.73 1.44 -6.97
C ALA A 18 5.19 1.40 -5.54
N GLU A 19 4.18 0.58 -5.27
CA GLU A 19 3.62 0.41 -3.94
C GLU A 19 4.67 -0.12 -2.98
N GLN A 20 5.47 -1.07 -3.43
CA GLN A 20 6.57 -1.62 -2.62
C GLN A 20 7.59 -0.53 -2.25
N ALA A 21 7.97 0.32 -3.20
CA ALA A 21 8.91 1.41 -2.95
C ALA A 21 8.38 2.35 -1.87
N ILE A 22 7.10 2.69 -1.91
CA ILE A 22 6.47 3.58 -0.93
C ILE A 22 6.44 2.93 0.45
N ILE A 23 6.01 1.67 0.53
CA ILE A 23 5.97 0.94 1.81
C ILE A 23 7.38 0.82 2.40
N GLU A 24 8.36 0.46 1.60
CA GLU A 24 9.75 0.35 2.07
C GLU A 24 10.29 1.70 2.55
N ARG A 25 9.95 2.79 1.85
CA ARG A 25 10.35 4.13 2.28
C ARG A 25 9.80 4.45 3.68
N LEU A 26 8.53 4.10 3.92
CA LEU A 26 7.89 4.31 5.23
C LEU A 26 8.48 3.39 6.31
N LEU A 27 8.75 2.13 5.99
CA LEU A 27 9.35 1.19 6.93
C LEU A 27 10.77 1.62 7.30
N ASP A 28 11.58 2.02 6.33
CA ASP A 28 12.96 2.47 6.56
C ASP A 28 13.01 3.70 7.47
N ALA A 29 12.00 4.56 7.39
CA ALA A 29 11.91 5.76 8.23
C ALA A 29 11.11 5.53 9.52
N ASN A 30 10.68 4.30 9.78
CA ASN A 30 9.90 3.93 10.97
C ASN A 30 8.61 4.75 11.11
N LYS A 31 7.89 4.93 10.02
CA LYS A 31 6.66 5.73 9.98
C LYS A 31 5.38 4.89 10.05
N LEU A 32 5.48 3.57 10.09
CA LEU A 32 4.32 2.67 10.15
C LEU A 32 4.14 2.09 11.55
N ILE A 33 2.93 1.61 11.82
CA ILE A 33 2.58 0.97 13.10
C ILE A 33 3.14 -0.45 13.21
N TYR A 34 3.90 -0.89 12.24
CA TYR A 34 4.62 -2.15 12.25
C TYR A 34 6.01 -1.95 11.63
N THR A 35 6.90 -2.92 11.82
CA THR A 35 8.29 -2.88 11.35
C THR A 35 8.60 -4.13 10.55
N TYR A 36 9.80 -4.17 9.95
CA TYR A 36 10.27 -5.37 9.26
C TYR A 36 10.28 -6.60 10.18
N ASP A 37 10.57 -6.40 11.48
CA ASP A 37 10.60 -7.50 12.44
C ASP A 37 9.23 -8.15 12.66
N ASP A 38 8.15 -7.41 12.42
CA ASP A 38 6.78 -7.91 12.53
C ASP A 38 6.34 -8.67 11.27
N MET A 39 7.09 -8.57 10.20
CA MET A 39 6.68 -9.07 8.89
C MET A 39 7.17 -10.49 8.63
N ILE A 40 6.32 -11.28 7.99
CA ILE A 40 6.69 -12.61 7.53
C ILE A 40 7.91 -12.51 6.59
N GLU A 41 8.96 -13.26 6.90
CA GLU A 41 10.25 -13.23 6.19
C GLU A 41 10.95 -11.86 6.22
N GLY A 42 10.47 -10.92 7.03
CA GLY A 42 11.09 -9.61 7.19
C GLY A 42 11.10 -8.74 5.95
N GLU A 43 10.19 -8.97 5.00
CA GLU A 43 10.18 -8.23 3.74
C GLU A 43 8.78 -8.03 3.19
N VAL A 44 8.65 -7.07 2.27
CA VAL A 44 7.41 -6.84 1.52
C VAL A 44 7.21 -8.01 0.54
N ASN A 45 5.98 -8.48 0.45
CA ASN A 45 5.59 -9.62 -0.36
C ASN A 45 4.87 -9.14 -1.64
N ARG A 46 5.10 -9.86 -2.74
CA ARG A 46 4.44 -9.60 -4.02
C ARG A 46 3.47 -10.72 -4.42
N CYS A 47 3.13 -11.59 -3.48
CA CYS A 47 2.26 -12.76 -3.73
C CYS A 47 0.79 -12.33 -3.76
N ARG A 48 0.25 -12.13 -4.96
CA ARG A 48 -1.12 -11.60 -5.16
C ARG A 48 -2.22 -12.65 -5.04
N SER A 49 -1.86 -13.93 -5.12
CA SER A 49 -2.82 -15.04 -5.07
C SER A 49 -2.93 -15.58 -3.65
N ALA A 50 -4.16 -15.67 -3.12
CA ALA A 50 -4.41 -16.27 -1.83
C ALA A 50 -3.96 -17.72 -1.78
N LYS A 51 -4.20 -18.47 -2.85
CA LYS A 51 -3.79 -19.87 -2.94
C LYS A 51 -2.28 -20.04 -2.84
N LYS A 52 -1.52 -19.22 -3.58
CA LYS A 52 -0.05 -19.27 -3.51
C LYS A 52 0.46 -18.82 -2.14
N PHE A 53 -0.18 -17.84 -1.54
CA PHE A 53 0.15 -17.39 -0.19
C PHE A 53 -0.04 -18.53 0.82
N GLU A 54 -1.18 -19.23 0.75
CA GLU A 54 -1.45 -20.38 1.62
C GLU A 54 -0.41 -21.48 1.45
N GLU A 55 -0.07 -21.84 0.22
CA GLU A 55 0.92 -22.86 -0.08
C GLU A 55 2.30 -22.50 0.48
N ARG A 56 2.69 -21.23 0.33
CA ARG A 56 4.02 -20.78 0.71
C ARG A 56 4.18 -20.63 2.23
N TYR A 57 3.17 -20.10 2.91
CA TYR A 57 3.31 -19.69 4.32
C TYR A 57 2.49 -20.52 5.30
N LEU A 58 1.39 -21.13 4.87
CA LEU A 58 0.45 -21.78 5.77
C LEU A 58 0.48 -23.30 5.72
N GLY A 59 1.03 -23.87 4.66
CA GLY A 59 1.03 -25.31 4.44
C GLY A 59 1.86 -26.12 5.43
N LYS A 60 2.63 -25.47 6.31
CA LYS A 60 3.50 -26.11 7.28
C LYS A 60 2.98 -26.01 8.72
N GLY A 61 1.67 -25.83 8.89
CA GLY A 61 1.08 -25.79 10.23
C GLY A 61 1.35 -24.50 10.99
N PHE A 62 1.26 -23.37 10.31
CA PHE A 62 1.41 -22.07 10.95
C PHE A 62 0.19 -21.81 11.85
N ASP A 63 0.39 -21.75 13.17
CA ASP A 63 -0.68 -21.67 14.15
C ASP A 63 -1.02 -20.26 14.64
N GLU A 64 -0.20 -19.28 14.26
CA GLU A 64 -0.37 -17.90 14.72
C GLU A 64 -1.32 -17.12 13.81
N LYS A 65 -2.01 -16.14 14.38
CA LYS A 65 -2.81 -15.20 13.60
C LYS A 65 -1.92 -14.30 12.74
N ILE A 66 -2.36 -14.09 11.50
CA ILE A 66 -1.68 -13.24 10.52
C ILE A 66 -2.62 -12.13 10.08
N THR A 67 -2.12 -10.91 10.01
CA THR A 67 -2.80 -9.83 9.29
C THR A 67 -2.17 -9.72 7.92
N VAL A 68 -2.98 -9.88 6.89
CA VAL A 68 -2.57 -9.63 5.50
C VAL A 68 -2.99 -8.21 5.14
N LEU A 69 -2.01 -7.35 4.92
CA LEU A 69 -2.22 -6.00 4.42
C LEU A 69 -2.03 -6.04 2.90
N ARG A 70 -3.09 -5.79 2.16
CA ARG A 70 -3.02 -5.74 0.69
C ARG A 70 -3.01 -4.29 0.25
N ILE A 71 -1.89 -3.85 -0.31
CA ILE A 71 -1.71 -2.48 -0.82
C ILE A 71 -2.03 -2.51 -2.31
N LEU A 72 -3.18 -1.95 -2.68
CA LEU A 72 -3.70 -2.11 -4.05
C LEU A 72 -4.43 -0.88 -4.58
N ASP A 73 -4.27 -0.66 -5.88
CA ASP A 73 -4.98 0.39 -6.60
C ASP A 73 -6.27 -0.12 -7.25
N SER A 74 -6.42 -1.43 -7.42
CA SER A 74 -7.58 -2.06 -8.04
C SER A 74 -8.42 -2.80 -7.01
N ARG A 75 -9.73 -2.50 -7.00
CA ARG A 75 -10.70 -3.22 -6.16
C ARG A 75 -11.21 -4.50 -6.79
N ARG A 76 -10.77 -4.79 -8.02
CA ARG A 76 -11.24 -5.96 -8.79
C ARG A 76 -10.59 -7.26 -8.35
N GLU A 77 -9.38 -7.18 -7.86
CA GLU A 77 -8.60 -8.36 -7.48
C GLU A 77 -9.08 -8.90 -6.14
N LYS A 78 -9.42 -10.20 -6.12
CA LYS A 78 -9.90 -10.86 -4.91
C LYS A 78 -8.79 -11.69 -4.28
N PHE A 79 -8.77 -11.71 -2.96
CA PHE A 79 -7.86 -12.54 -2.16
C PHE A 79 -8.73 -13.46 -1.33
N LYS A 80 -9.15 -14.58 -1.94
CA LYS A 80 -10.09 -15.51 -1.30
C LYS A 80 -9.33 -16.67 -0.66
N LEU A 81 -9.34 -16.68 0.65
CA LEU A 81 -8.72 -17.74 1.44
C LEU A 81 -9.60 -18.99 1.48
N SER A 82 -8.98 -20.16 1.57
CA SER A 82 -9.70 -21.41 1.79
C SER A 82 -10.30 -21.40 3.19
N LYS A 83 -11.35 -22.20 3.39
CA LYS A 83 -12.06 -22.28 4.66
C LYS A 83 -11.16 -22.72 5.82
N ALA A 84 -10.15 -23.52 5.52
CA ALA A 84 -9.20 -24.00 6.53
C ALA A 84 -8.38 -22.88 7.17
N TYR A 85 -8.06 -21.85 6.39
CA TYR A 85 -7.17 -20.77 6.84
C TYR A 85 -7.87 -19.45 7.14
N ALA A 86 -9.09 -19.25 6.61
CA ALA A 86 -9.82 -18.00 6.79
C ALA A 86 -9.94 -17.55 8.26
N PRO A 87 -10.19 -18.44 9.24
CA PRO A 87 -10.29 -18.02 10.64
C PRO A 87 -8.97 -17.50 11.25
N LYS A 88 -7.84 -17.82 10.65
CA LYS A 88 -6.51 -17.43 11.17
C LYS A 88 -5.96 -16.18 10.55
N ILE A 89 -6.64 -15.63 9.55
CA ILE A 89 -6.09 -14.54 8.75
C ILE A 89 -7.10 -13.39 8.68
N ASP A 90 -6.65 -12.21 9.08
CA ASP A 90 -7.40 -10.97 8.88
C ASP A 90 -6.85 -10.29 7.63
N VAL A 91 -7.71 -10.07 6.63
CA VAL A 91 -7.30 -9.39 5.39
C VAL A 91 -7.77 -7.95 5.44
N ILE A 92 -6.83 -7.02 5.29
CA ILE A 92 -7.11 -5.59 5.27
C ILE A 92 -6.69 -5.05 3.90
N ASN A 93 -7.65 -4.45 3.20
CA ASN A 93 -7.39 -3.82 1.91
C ASN A 93 -7.05 -2.35 2.12
N VAL A 94 -5.83 -1.99 1.75
CA VAL A 94 -5.29 -0.64 1.83
C VAL A 94 -5.30 -0.06 0.43
N ILE A 95 -6.18 0.90 0.20
CA ILE A 95 -6.47 1.39 -1.15
C ILE A 95 -5.55 2.55 -1.52
N THR A 96 -4.97 2.47 -2.72
CA THR A 96 -4.17 3.53 -3.33
C THR A 96 -4.75 3.98 -4.67
N ALA A 97 -6.04 3.69 -4.88
CA ALA A 97 -6.77 4.05 -6.11
C ALA A 97 -6.78 5.57 -6.35
N PRO A 98 -6.78 6.02 -7.59
CA PRO A 98 -6.70 5.21 -8.80
C PRO A 98 -5.32 4.62 -9.08
N GLU A 99 -4.25 5.27 -8.62
CA GLU A 99 -2.87 4.79 -8.66
C GLU A 99 -2.08 5.47 -7.54
N ILE A 100 -1.03 4.81 -7.04
CA ILE A 100 -0.22 5.37 -5.95
C ILE A 100 0.51 6.67 -6.33
N GLU A 101 0.67 6.92 -7.63
CA GLU A 101 1.26 8.17 -8.13
C GLU A 101 0.42 9.41 -7.81
N MET A 102 -0.80 9.22 -7.32
CA MET A 102 -1.60 10.31 -6.73
C MET A 102 -0.82 11.05 -5.64
N LEU A 103 0.05 10.36 -4.91
CA LEU A 103 0.84 10.98 -3.85
C LEU A 103 1.75 12.10 -4.39
N ILE A 104 2.28 11.93 -5.59
CA ILE A 104 3.10 12.95 -6.25
C ILE A 104 2.23 14.16 -6.60
N ILE A 105 1.08 13.92 -7.21
CA ILE A 105 0.16 14.99 -7.61
C ILE A 105 -0.26 15.83 -6.40
N LEU A 106 -0.59 15.16 -5.30
CA LEU A 106 -1.00 15.82 -4.07
C LEU A 106 0.16 16.61 -3.46
N ASN A 107 1.38 16.05 -3.46
CA ASN A 107 2.56 16.73 -2.97
C ASN A 107 2.88 17.99 -3.80
N GLU A 108 2.63 17.95 -5.11
CA GLU A 108 2.87 19.09 -6.00
C GLU A 108 1.75 20.14 -5.94
N GLY A 109 0.67 19.87 -5.20
CA GLY A 109 -0.47 20.78 -5.13
C GLY A 109 -1.28 20.87 -6.42
N LYS A 110 -1.28 19.80 -7.22
CA LYS A 110 -1.89 19.78 -8.56
C LYS A 110 -3.17 18.95 -8.67
N TYR A 111 -3.84 18.70 -7.55
CA TYR A 111 -5.04 17.86 -7.53
C TYR A 111 -6.16 18.43 -8.42
N THR A 112 -6.40 19.74 -8.36
CA THR A 112 -7.45 20.39 -9.16
C THR A 112 -7.17 20.24 -10.66
N GLU A 113 -5.94 20.50 -11.09
CA GLU A 113 -5.52 20.37 -12.49
C GLU A 113 -5.61 18.91 -12.94
N TYR A 114 -5.20 17.99 -12.08
CA TYR A 114 -5.33 16.56 -12.36
C TYR A 114 -6.80 16.17 -12.61
N LYS A 115 -7.70 16.61 -11.74
CA LYS A 115 -9.14 16.30 -11.87
C LYS A 115 -9.71 16.76 -13.20
N LYS A 116 -9.24 17.86 -13.74
CA LYS A 116 -9.69 18.39 -15.02
C LYS A 116 -9.06 17.71 -16.23
N SER A 117 -7.97 16.98 -16.04
CA SER A 117 -7.16 16.44 -17.13
C SER A 117 -7.73 15.20 -17.79
N ASN A 118 -8.61 14.46 -17.12
CA ASN A 118 -9.12 13.15 -17.55
C ASN A 118 -8.00 12.12 -17.78
N LYS A 119 -6.83 12.32 -17.16
CA LYS A 119 -5.69 11.42 -17.25
C LYS A 119 -5.59 10.55 -16.01
N LYS A 120 -4.94 9.39 -16.16
CA LYS A 120 -4.53 8.59 -15.00
C LYS A 120 -3.43 9.33 -14.24
N PRO A 121 -3.26 9.11 -12.93
CA PRO A 121 -2.21 9.79 -12.16
C PRO A 121 -0.83 9.64 -12.75
N SER A 122 -0.41 8.43 -13.12
CA SER A 122 0.92 8.22 -13.71
C SER A 122 1.10 8.96 -15.04
N GLU A 123 0.06 8.99 -15.86
CA GLU A 123 0.10 9.74 -17.12
C GLU A 123 0.22 11.25 -16.86
N PHE A 124 -0.57 11.77 -15.92
CA PHE A 124 -0.50 13.18 -15.52
C PHE A 124 0.92 13.54 -15.05
N CYS A 125 1.51 12.69 -14.23
CA CYS A 125 2.88 12.91 -13.75
C CYS A 125 3.87 12.95 -14.89
N LYS A 126 3.72 12.08 -15.90
CA LYS A 126 4.63 12.05 -17.05
C LYS A 126 4.47 13.27 -17.97
N THR A 127 3.23 13.59 -18.31
CA THR A 127 2.94 14.61 -19.34
C THR A 127 2.86 16.03 -18.78
N GLU A 128 2.26 16.22 -17.62
CA GLU A 128 2.06 17.54 -17.04
C GLU A 128 3.16 17.93 -16.06
N LEU A 129 3.61 16.99 -15.23
CA LEU A 129 4.68 17.25 -14.25
C LEU A 129 6.06 16.92 -14.79
N LYS A 130 6.13 16.30 -15.97
CA LYS A 130 7.39 15.96 -16.68
C LYS A 130 8.26 14.93 -15.96
N TYR A 131 7.67 14.08 -15.15
CA TYR A 131 8.36 12.97 -14.48
C TYR A 131 8.32 11.71 -15.34
N LYS A 132 9.29 11.56 -16.23
CA LYS A 132 9.32 10.46 -17.22
C LYS A 132 9.36 9.06 -16.59
N ASN A 133 10.07 8.91 -15.47
CA ASN A 133 10.31 7.63 -14.82
C ASN A 133 9.43 7.44 -13.57
N VAL A 134 8.24 7.99 -13.57
CA VAL A 134 7.37 8.05 -12.39
C VAL A 134 7.06 6.68 -11.76
N LYS A 135 7.07 5.61 -12.54
CA LYS A 135 6.79 4.25 -12.03
C LYS A 135 8.04 3.51 -11.55
N SER A 136 9.21 4.11 -11.73
CA SER A 136 10.46 3.47 -11.32
C SER A 136 10.61 3.52 -9.80
N THR A 137 11.06 2.41 -9.22
CA THR A 137 11.35 2.32 -7.79
C THR A 137 12.39 3.35 -7.37
N GLU A 138 13.44 3.53 -8.17
CA GLU A 138 14.50 4.50 -7.89
C GLU A 138 13.96 5.91 -7.87
N PHE A 139 13.12 6.27 -8.85
CA PHE A 139 12.51 7.59 -8.90
C PHE A 139 11.68 7.84 -7.63
N LEU A 140 10.83 6.91 -7.26
CA LEU A 140 9.93 7.09 -6.11
C LEU A 140 10.69 7.19 -4.79
N LYS A 141 11.72 6.39 -4.61
CA LYS A 141 12.56 6.45 -3.41
C LYS A 141 13.31 7.77 -3.30
N GLU A 142 13.79 8.30 -4.41
CA GLU A 142 14.46 9.60 -4.46
C GLU A 142 13.47 10.74 -4.26
N TYR A 143 12.34 10.70 -4.97
CA TYR A 143 11.29 11.73 -4.85
C TYR A 143 10.81 11.87 -3.42
N PHE A 144 10.58 10.76 -2.74
CA PHE A 144 10.14 10.72 -1.35
C PHE A 144 11.28 10.37 -0.39
N ALA A 145 12.50 10.83 -0.67
CA ALA A 145 13.65 10.62 0.20
C ALA A 145 13.40 11.20 1.60
N ASP A 146 12.71 12.34 1.68
CA ASP A 146 12.22 12.88 2.94
C ASP A 146 10.88 12.22 3.28
N ALA A 147 10.90 11.32 4.26
CA ALA A 147 9.71 10.57 4.66
C ALA A 147 8.60 11.48 5.19
N SER A 148 8.92 12.65 5.73
CA SER A 148 7.90 13.59 6.22
C SER A 148 7.06 14.15 5.06
N VAL A 149 7.67 14.35 3.89
CA VAL A 149 6.97 14.76 2.67
C VAL A 149 6.00 13.66 2.23
N LEU A 150 6.46 12.42 2.26
CA LEU A 150 5.61 11.26 1.92
C LEU A 150 4.43 11.14 2.90
N VAL A 151 4.68 11.27 4.19
CA VAL A 151 3.63 11.20 5.23
C VAL A 151 2.57 12.28 4.98
N SER A 152 2.99 13.51 4.67
CA SER A 152 2.06 14.61 4.38
C SER A 152 1.18 14.30 3.15
N ALA A 153 1.79 13.75 2.10
CA ALA A 153 1.04 13.36 0.90
C ALA A 153 0.02 12.23 1.20
N ILE A 154 0.40 11.29 2.03
CA ILE A 154 -0.48 10.19 2.46
C ILE A 154 -1.68 10.70 3.24
N ILE A 155 -1.47 11.66 4.15
CA ILE A 155 -2.54 12.28 4.92
C ILE A 155 -3.49 13.03 3.97
N GLU A 156 -2.95 13.75 3.02
CA GLU A 156 -3.75 14.48 2.02
C GLU A 156 -4.54 13.52 1.13
N TYR A 157 -3.93 12.38 0.75
CA TYR A 157 -4.64 11.34 0.01
C TYR A 157 -5.89 10.87 0.76
N LYS A 158 -5.78 10.60 2.05
CA LYS A 158 -6.94 10.19 2.85
C LYS A 158 -8.04 11.25 2.81
N ARG A 159 -7.67 12.53 2.90
CA ARG A 159 -8.63 13.64 2.89
C ARG A 159 -9.45 13.69 1.61
N VAL A 160 -8.84 13.42 0.46
CA VAL A 160 -9.50 13.53 -0.85
C VAL A 160 -10.04 12.20 -1.38
N SER A 161 -9.71 11.08 -0.74
CA SER A 161 -10.07 9.76 -1.24
C SER A 161 -11.52 9.39 -0.95
N ASN A 162 -12.06 8.52 -1.81
CA ASN A 162 -13.39 7.93 -1.67
C ASN A 162 -13.21 6.44 -1.35
N ILE A 163 -13.00 6.12 -0.09
CA ILE A 163 -12.87 4.71 0.34
C ILE A 163 -14.24 4.16 0.73
N ARG A 164 -14.37 2.83 0.58
CA ARG A 164 -15.60 2.09 0.89
C ARG A 164 -15.50 1.49 2.29
N ASN A 165 -16.65 1.07 2.84
CA ASN A 165 -16.67 0.33 4.11
C ASN A 165 -15.75 -0.88 4.04
N GLY A 166 -14.96 -1.08 5.09
CA GLY A 166 -14.02 -2.21 5.18
C GLY A 166 -12.68 -1.96 4.50
N GLU A 167 -12.53 -0.83 3.81
CA GLU A 167 -11.24 -0.41 3.23
C GLU A 167 -10.55 0.61 4.12
N CYS A 168 -9.24 0.74 3.95
CA CYS A 168 -8.48 1.81 4.59
C CYS A 168 -7.47 2.39 3.61
N THR A 169 -6.75 3.41 4.05
CA THR A 169 -5.70 4.06 3.27
C THR A 169 -4.36 3.87 3.98
N LEU A 170 -3.26 4.27 3.32
CA LEU A 170 -1.94 4.24 3.94
C LEU A 170 -1.87 5.10 5.21
N ALA A 171 -2.68 6.16 5.28
CA ALA A 171 -2.73 7.02 6.48
C ALA A 171 -3.13 6.24 7.73
N ASP A 172 -3.97 5.21 7.57
CA ASP A 172 -4.41 4.37 8.68
C ASP A 172 -3.31 3.46 9.22
N LEU A 173 -2.22 3.29 8.48
CA LEU A 173 -1.06 2.52 8.89
C LEU A 173 0.04 3.38 9.51
N LEU A 174 -0.10 4.69 9.50
CA LEU A 174 0.92 5.60 10.02
C LEU A 174 1.01 5.54 11.56
N ARG A 175 2.25 5.60 12.03
CA ARG A 175 2.58 5.60 13.44
C ARG A 175 2.35 6.96 14.09
#